data_c3171c52d0db9005f9f9d899ba95bb29
#
_entry.id   c3171c52d0db9005f9f9d899ba95bb29
#
_cell.length_a   1.000
_cell.length_b   1.000
_cell.length_c   1.000
_cell.angle_alpha   90.00
_cell.angle_beta   90.00
_cell.angle_gamma   90.00
#
_symmetry.space_group_name_H-M   'P 1'
#
loop_
_entity.id
_entity.type
_entity.pdbx_description
1 polymer ?
#
loop_
_entity_poly.entity_id
_entity_poly.type
_entity_poly.pdbx_seq_one_letter_code
_entity_poly.pdbx_strand_id
1 'polypeptide(L)'
;MKLPFEIDLTGKTVAVTGAGGIICGEFAKALGECGANVALLDINYDAAEKIADEIGENAIAIRCNCLDKESIKSAYSTVIEAFGQVDILINGAGGNNPKATCDNEYMFPDTAGVKDFFALEESGLKFVFDLNVTSAFLVTQVFAEGMVKTGGNIINISSMNAYRPLTKIPAYSAAKAGISNFTQWLAVHFAPCNIRCNAIAPGFFVTNQNRGLLYNEDGTPTARTGKILAATPMKKFGEISDLIGCLLWLCSDEASGFVTGTVIPVDGGFSAYSGV
;
A
#
# COMPACT_ATOMS: atom_id res chain seq x y z
N MET A 1 -30.96 1.89 -15.88
CA MET A 1 -29.90 1.30 -15.05
C MET A 1 -28.75 2.28 -15.06
N LYS A 2 -28.27 2.73 -13.89
CA LYS A 2 -27.03 3.52 -13.79
C LYS A 2 -25.85 2.55 -13.84
N LEU A 3 -24.88 2.80 -14.70
CA LEU A 3 -23.67 1.96 -14.78
C LEU A 3 -22.68 2.38 -13.68
N PRO A 4 -21.99 1.42 -13.00
CA PRO A 4 -21.10 1.72 -11.88
C PRO A 4 -19.69 2.14 -12.31
N PHE A 5 -19.47 2.50 -13.57
CA PHE A 5 -18.14 2.82 -14.11
C PHE A 5 -17.86 4.33 -14.23
N GLU A 6 -18.83 5.17 -13.92
CA GLU A 6 -18.60 6.59 -13.73
C GLU A 6 -18.18 6.78 -12.25
N ILE A 7 -16.90 7.01 -12.03
CA ILE A 7 -16.35 7.20 -10.70
C ILE A 7 -16.34 8.70 -10.39
N ASP A 8 -17.27 9.12 -9.58
CA ASP A 8 -17.36 10.47 -9.05
C ASP A 8 -17.17 10.41 -7.52
N LEU A 9 -16.12 11.05 -7.04
CA LEU A 9 -15.78 11.15 -5.61
C LEU A 9 -15.96 12.60 -5.11
N THR A 10 -16.70 13.43 -5.83
CA THR A 10 -16.98 14.82 -5.42
C THR A 10 -17.60 14.85 -4.03
N GLY A 11 -17.03 15.65 -3.14
CA GLY A 11 -17.46 15.77 -1.74
C GLY A 11 -16.97 14.66 -0.82
N LYS A 12 -16.23 13.67 -1.32
CA LYS A 12 -15.57 12.66 -0.51
C LYS A 12 -14.19 13.14 -0.04
N THR A 13 -13.86 12.87 1.21
CA THR A 13 -12.54 13.13 1.78
C THR A 13 -11.75 11.83 1.90
N VAL A 14 -10.57 11.82 1.30
CA VAL A 14 -9.66 10.67 1.29
C VAL A 14 -8.37 11.02 2.02
N ALA A 15 -7.99 10.20 3.00
CA ALA A 15 -6.70 10.28 3.66
C ALA A 15 -5.78 9.17 3.16
N VAL A 16 -4.57 9.53 2.68
CA VAL A 16 -3.60 8.59 2.11
C VAL A 16 -2.31 8.65 2.90
N THR A 17 -1.90 7.56 3.55
CA THR A 17 -0.60 7.48 4.23
C THR A 17 0.49 6.96 3.30
N GLY A 18 1.74 7.42 3.50
CA GLY A 18 2.85 7.13 2.58
C GLY A 18 2.66 7.81 1.22
N ALA A 19 1.93 8.94 1.21
CA ALA A 19 1.49 9.60 -0.01
C ALA A 19 2.62 10.28 -0.79
N GLY A 20 3.77 10.54 -0.18
CA GLY A 20 4.99 10.97 -0.88
C GLY A 20 5.67 9.86 -1.69
N GLY A 21 5.23 8.60 -1.53
CA GLY A 21 5.71 7.45 -2.31
C GLY A 21 5.03 7.36 -3.68
N ILE A 22 5.69 6.65 -4.62
CA ILE A 22 5.25 6.58 -6.03
C ILE A 22 3.84 6.00 -6.17
N ILE A 23 3.53 4.87 -5.54
CA ILE A 23 2.21 4.22 -5.68
C ILE A 23 1.12 5.09 -5.05
N CYS A 24 1.30 5.50 -3.80
CA CYS A 24 0.29 6.28 -3.08
C CYS A 24 0.16 7.71 -3.60
N GLY A 25 1.24 8.27 -4.16
CA GLY A 25 1.18 9.56 -4.84
C GLY A 25 0.31 9.51 -6.10
N GLU A 26 0.48 8.48 -6.94
CA GLU A 26 -0.38 8.31 -8.11
C GLU A 26 -1.82 7.95 -7.72
N PHE A 27 -2.03 7.25 -6.60
CA PHE A 27 -3.36 7.04 -6.03
C PHE A 27 -4.02 8.37 -5.64
N ALA A 28 -3.27 9.24 -4.95
CA ALA A 28 -3.74 10.57 -4.56
C ALA A 28 -4.16 11.40 -5.77
N LYS A 29 -3.33 11.42 -6.82
CA LYS A 29 -3.65 12.13 -8.08
C LYS A 29 -4.93 11.60 -8.72
N ALA A 30 -5.05 10.28 -8.88
CA ALA A 30 -6.23 9.67 -9.49
C ALA A 30 -7.51 9.95 -8.70
N LEU A 31 -7.44 10.01 -7.36
CA LEU A 31 -8.57 10.35 -6.51
C LEU A 31 -8.95 11.83 -6.65
N GLY A 32 -7.97 12.71 -6.73
CA GLY A 32 -8.18 14.14 -7.01
C GLY A 32 -8.84 14.36 -8.37
N GLU A 33 -8.40 13.67 -9.42
CA GLU A 33 -9.02 13.70 -10.76
C GLU A 33 -10.49 13.22 -10.74
N CYS A 34 -10.85 12.35 -9.80
CA CYS A 34 -12.24 11.93 -9.57
C CYS A 34 -13.03 12.90 -8.66
N GLY A 35 -12.47 14.06 -8.31
CA GLY A 35 -13.15 15.12 -7.54
C GLY A 35 -13.07 14.97 -6.03
N ALA A 36 -12.29 14.03 -5.49
CA ALA A 36 -12.12 13.89 -4.05
C ALA A 36 -11.28 15.01 -3.44
N ASN A 37 -11.55 15.35 -2.18
CA ASN A 37 -10.61 16.07 -1.34
C ASN A 37 -9.56 15.08 -0.82
N VAL A 38 -8.28 15.33 -1.04
CA VAL A 38 -7.20 14.38 -0.73
C VAL A 38 -6.24 14.95 0.31
N ALA A 39 -6.12 14.27 1.44
CA ALA A 39 -5.11 14.54 2.45
C ALA A 39 -3.93 13.57 2.27
N LEU A 40 -2.78 14.12 1.92
CA LEU A 40 -1.53 13.38 1.69
C LEU A 40 -0.68 13.36 2.95
N LEU A 41 -0.68 12.25 3.65
CA LEU A 41 0.04 12.05 4.90
C LEU A 41 1.36 11.34 4.66
N ASP A 42 2.48 12.00 4.94
CA ASP A 42 3.81 11.39 4.83
C ASP A 42 4.78 11.97 5.87
N ILE A 43 5.78 11.18 6.26
CA ILE A 43 6.89 11.66 7.06
C ILE A 43 7.79 12.61 6.24
N ASN A 44 7.88 12.36 4.94
CA ASN A 44 8.52 13.22 3.96
C ASN A 44 7.49 14.24 3.41
N TYR A 45 7.29 15.32 4.18
CA TYR A 45 6.35 16.37 3.83
C TYR A 45 6.58 16.96 2.43
N ASP A 46 7.85 17.23 2.09
CA ASP A 46 8.19 17.89 0.82
C ASP A 46 7.81 17.03 -0.41
N ALA A 47 7.87 15.70 -0.27
CA ALA A 47 7.42 14.80 -1.32
C ALA A 47 5.89 14.77 -1.45
N ALA A 48 5.18 14.80 -0.33
CA ALA A 48 3.72 14.86 -0.31
C ALA A 48 3.21 16.22 -0.83
N GLU A 49 3.87 17.32 -0.46
CA GLU A 49 3.53 18.68 -0.89
C GLU A 49 3.60 18.83 -2.40
N LYS A 50 4.66 18.34 -3.05
CA LYS A 50 4.77 18.35 -4.51
C LYS A 50 3.59 17.66 -5.21
N ILE A 51 3.11 16.56 -4.64
CA ILE A 51 1.96 15.84 -5.21
C ILE A 51 0.66 16.59 -4.92
N ALA A 52 0.52 17.20 -3.74
CA ALA A 52 -0.63 18.03 -3.42
C ALA A 52 -0.72 19.25 -4.36
N ASP A 53 0.41 19.89 -4.66
CA ASP A 53 0.47 21.01 -5.62
C ASP A 53 0.05 20.58 -7.04
N GLU A 54 0.38 19.35 -7.45
CA GLU A 54 -0.05 18.82 -8.75
C GLU A 54 -1.57 18.53 -8.80
N ILE A 55 -2.19 18.16 -7.67
CA ILE A 55 -3.64 17.96 -7.57
C ILE A 55 -4.39 19.29 -7.50
N GLY A 56 -3.84 20.28 -6.79
CA GLY A 56 -4.39 21.61 -6.67
C GLY A 56 -5.27 21.83 -5.42
N GLU A 57 -6.31 22.64 -5.54
CA GLU A 57 -7.10 23.16 -4.40
C GLU A 57 -7.78 22.08 -3.54
N ASN A 58 -8.02 20.91 -4.10
CA ASN A 58 -8.64 19.77 -3.40
C ASN A 58 -7.63 18.87 -2.67
N ALA A 59 -6.37 19.31 -2.48
CA ALA A 59 -5.36 18.51 -1.82
C ALA A 59 -4.58 19.30 -0.78
N ILE A 60 -4.22 18.61 0.31
CA ILE A 60 -3.31 19.13 1.33
C ILE A 60 -2.25 18.10 1.69
N ALA A 61 -1.02 18.54 1.87
CA ALA A 61 0.04 17.73 2.45
C ALA A 61 0.12 17.92 3.95
N ILE A 62 0.30 16.81 4.67
CA ILE A 62 0.39 16.82 6.12
C ILE A 62 1.59 15.95 6.54
N ARG A 63 2.52 16.53 7.32
CA ARG A 63 3.59 15.74 7.94
C ARG A 63 3.00 14.79 8.96
N CYS A 64 3.16 13.49 8.76
CA CYS A 64 2.63 12.47 9.64
C CYS A 64 3.62 11.31 9.83
N ASN A 65 4.00 11.06 11.08
CA ASN A 65 4.67 9.83 11.45
C ASN A 65 3.63 8.78 11.85
N CYS A 66 3.39 7.80 10.99
CA CYS A 66 2.40 6.73 11.23
C CYS A 66 2.75 5.78 12.39
N LEU A 67 3.91 5.93 13.02
CA LEU A 67 4.32 5.18 14.22
C LEU A 67 4.17 6.01 15.51
N ASP A 68 3.73 7.25 15.41
CA ASP A 68 3.49 8.15 16.53
C ASP A 68 2.01 8.52 16.60
N LYS A 69 1.33 8.04 17.63
CA LYS A 69 -0.12 8.24 17.80
C LYS A 69 -0.52 9.71 17.91
N GLU A 70 0.32 10.54 18.53
CA GLU A 70 0.04 11.98 18.65
C GLU A 70 0.22 12.68 17.30
N SER A 71 1.22 12.30 16.51
CA SER A 71 1.37 12.76 15.13
C SER A 71 0.16 12.39 14.27
N ILE A 72 -0.35 11.17 14.41
CA ILE A 72 -1.53 10.69 13.67
C ILE A 72 -2.79 11.48 14.08
N LYS A 73 -3.01 11.73 15.37
CA LYS A 73 -4.14 12.52 15.87
C LYS A 73 -4.08 13.97 15.39
N SER A 74 -2.90 14.58 15.39
CA SER A 74 -2.69 15.92 14.86
C SER A 74 -3.02 15.98 13.37
N ALA A 75 -2.54 15.00 12.59
CA ALA A 75 -2.85 14.89 11.17
C ALA A 75 -4.35 14.70 10.93
N TYR A 76 -5.01 13.83 11.69
CA TYR A 76 -6.47 13.65 11.62
C TYR A 76 -7.22 14.97 11.88
N SER A 77 -6.84 15.70 12.93
CA SER A 77 -7.48 17.00 13.26
C SER A 77 -7.33 18.02 12.11
N THR A 78 -6.13 18.06 11.47
CA THR A 78 -5.89 18.93 10.31
C THR A 78 -6.78 18.53 9.11
N VAL A 79 -6.96 17.22 8.87
CA VAL A 79 -7.86 16.74 7.78
C VAL A 79 -9.31 17.16 8.06
N ILE A 80 -9.78 16.96 9.31
CA ILE A 80 -11.15 17.34 9.70
C ILE A 80 -11.37 18.84 9.57
N GLU A 81 -10.39 19.67 9.95
CA GLU A 81 -10.46 21.12 9.82
C GLU A 81 -10.54 21.57 8.36
N ALA A 82 -9.76 20.93 7.47
CA ALA A 82 -9.67 21.32 6.08
C ALA A 82 -10.84 20.82 5.23
N PHE A 83 -11.24 19.56 5.41
CA PHE A 83 -12.13 18.84 4.50
C PHE A 83 -13.33 18.19 5.19
N GLY A 84 -13.42 18.26 6.51
CA GLY A 84 -14.48 17.58 7.25
C GLY A 84 -14.22 16.08 7.43
N GLN A 85 -15.29 15.32 7.51
CA GLN A 85 -15.27 13.89 7.79
C GLN A 85 -14.49 13.10 6.72
N VAL A 86 -13.64 12.19 7.19
CA VAL A 86 -12.93 11.27 6.28
C VAL A 86 -13.85 10.12 5.86
N ASP A 87 -14.05 9.95 4.57
CA ASP A 87 -14.84 8.87 3.97
C ASP A 87 -13.99 7.65 3.63
N ILE A 88 -12.74 7.88 3.17
CA ILE A 88 -11.86 6.83 2.69
C ILE A 88 -10.48 6.98 3.34
N LEU A 89 -9.99 5.89 3.91
CA LEU A 89 -8.62 5.79 4.43
C LEU A 89 -7.80 4.81 3.59
N ILE A 90 -6.64 5.26 3.10
CA ILE A 90 -5.67 4.39 2.41
C ILE A 90 -4.42 4.24 3.26
N ASN A 91 -4.21 3.04 3.79
CA ASN A 91 -3.01 2.68 4.53
C ASN A 91 -1.93 2.22 3.56
N GLY A 92 -1.11 3.15 3.09
CA GLY A 92 -0.05 2.91 2.12
C GLY A 92 1.37 3.03 2.67
N ALA A 93 1.55 3.56 3.88
CA ALA A 93 2.87 3.58 4.51
C ALA A 93 3.42 2.16 4.65
N GLY A 94 4.62 1.93 4.16
CA GLY A 94 5.22 0.60 4.16
C GLY A 94 6.57 0.56 3.45
N GLY A 95 7.29 -0.54 3.63
CA GLY A 95 8.58 -0.74 2.99
C GLY A 95 9.36 -1.90 3.59
N ASN A 96 10.50 -2.20 2.99
CA ASN A 96 11.44 -3.21 3.47
C ASN A 96 12.67 -2.55 4.10
N ASN A 97 13.52 -3.35 4.74
CA ASN A 97 14.77 -2.89 5.34
C ASN A 97 15.93 -3.82 4.94
N PRO A 98 17.08 -3.27 4.51
CA PRO A 98 18.26 -4.09 4.19
C PRO A 98 18.73 -4.96 5.36
N LYS A 99 18.53 -4.54 6.62
CA LYS A 99 18.88 -5.32 7.81
C LYS A 99 18.03 -6.58 7.98
N ALA A 100 16.87 -6.63 7.36
CA ALA A 100 15.94 -7.78 7.33
C ALA A 100 15.92 -8.48 5.95
N THR A 101 16.99 -8.32 5.14
CA THR A 101 17.10 -8.88 3.79
C THR A 101 18.30 -9.81 3.70
N CYS A 102 18.09 -11.05 3.21
CA CYS A 102 19.16 -12.01 2.93
C CYS A 102 19.77 -11.78 1.56
N ASP A 103 21.05 -12.14 1.38
CA ASP A 103 21.71 -12.13 0.07
C ASP A 103 21.45 -13.43 -0.71
N ASN A 104 21.27 -14.56 -0.02
CA ASN A 104 20.99 -15.85 -0.61
C ASN A 104 19.48 -16.15 -0.75
N GLU A 105 19.12 -16.96 -1.74
CA GLU A 105 17.75 -17.44 -1.95
C GLU A 105 17.47 -18.73 -1.18
N TYR A 106 18.49 -19.58 -1.06
CA TYR A 106 18.43 -20.87 -0.39
C TYR A 106 19.58 -20.98 0.61
N MET A 107 19.34 -21.71 1.69
CA MET A 107 20.37 -22.07 2.65
C MET A 107 20.92 -23.45 2.32
N PHE A 108 22.24 -23.57 2.26
CA PHE A 108 22.94 -24.86 2.11
C PHE A 108 23.90 -25.06 3.28
N PRO A 109 24.22 -26.32 3.65
CA PRO A 109 25.12 -26.60 4.79
C PRO A 109 26.48 -25.89 4.69
N ASP A 110 26.98 -25.71 3.48
CA ASP A 110 28.30 -25.12 3.20
C ASP A 110 28.22 -23.64 2.83
N THR A 111 27.06 -22.97 3.03
CA THR A 111 26.92 -21.55 2.77
C THR A 111 27.83 -20.75 3.69
N ALA A 112 28.73 -19.96 3.13
CA ALA A 112 29.64 -19.08 3.87
C ALA A 112 29.82 -17.74 3.14
N GLY A 113 30.17 -16.68 3.89
CA GLY A 113 30.55 -15.39 3.34
C GLY A 113 29.42 -14.55 2.74
N VAL A 114 28.15 -14.94 2.96
CA VAL A 114 26.96 -14.18 2.54
C VAL A 114 26.13 -13.79 3.75
N LYS A 115 25.37 -12.73 3.65
CA LYS A 115 24.38 -12.36 4.65
C LYS A 115 23.16 -13.27 4.51
N ASP A 116 23.11 -14.30 5.32
CA ASP A 116 22.03 -15.29 5.36
C ASP A 116 20.95 -14.97 6.40
N PHE A 117 20.04 -15.92 6.65
CA PHE A 117 18.97 -15.76 7.63
C PHE A 117 19.48 -15.50 9.06
N PHE A 118 20.60 -16.12 9.46
CA PHE A 118 21.15 -15.98 10.81
C PHE A 118 21.85 -14.63 11.04
N ALA A 119 22.19 -13.91 9.96
CA ALA A 119 22.77 -12.57 10.00
C ALA A 119 21.72 -11.46 9.94
N LEU A 120 20.43 -11.77 9.89
CA LEU A 120 19.38 -10.76 9.95
C LEU A 120 19.32 -10.10 11.32
N GLU A 121 19.18 -8.77 11.34
CA GLU A 121 19.14 -8.01 12.57
C GLU A 121 17.70 -7.89 13.10
N GLU A 122 17.52 -8.07 14.41
CA GLU A 122 16.24 -7.85 15.10
C GLU A 122 15.70 -6.44 14.85
N SER A 123 16.57 -5.43 14.83
CA SER A 123 16.21 -4.04 14.54
C SER A 123 15.58 -3.87 13.15
N GLY A 124 16.06 -4.63 12.16
CA GLY A 124 15.49 -4.64 10.81
C GLY A 124 14.13 -5.31 10.75
N LEU A 125 13.99 -6.46 11.44
CA LEU A 125 12.71 -7.16 11.58
C LEU A 125 11.65 -6.25 12.21
N LYS A 126 11.99 -5.66 13.36
CA LYS A 126 11.10 -4.74 14.09
C LYS A 126 10.69 -3.55 13.22
N PHE A 127 11.66 -2.90 12.56
CA PHE A 127 11.37 -1.78 11.67
C PHE A 127 10.35 -2.17 10.56
N VAL A 128 10.52 -3.34 9.93
CA VAL A 128 9.62 -3.78 8.85
C VAL A 128 8.21 -4.04 9.38
N PHE A 129 8.07 -4.69 10.54
CA PHE A 129 6.76 -4.91 11.15
C PHE A 129 6.12 -3.61 11.61
N ASP A 130 6.87 -2.73 12.25
CA ASP A 130 6.36 -1.43 12.70
C ASP A 130 5.87 -0.61 11.51
N LEU A 131 6.69 -0.48 10.45
CA LEU A 131 6.34 0.34 9.31
C LEU A 131 5.17 -0.21 8.49
N ASN A 132 5.02 -1.53 8.37
CA ASN A 132 3.96 -2.12 7.53
C ASN A 132 2.70 -2.49 8.31
N VAL A 133 2.83 -2.96 9.55
CA VAL A 133 1.69 -3.48 10.33
C VAL A 133 1.27 -2.50 11.41
N THR A 134 2.19 -2.13 12.33
CA THR A 134 1.87 -1.24 13.46
C THR A 134 1.35 0.11 12.96
N SER A 135 1.93 0.66 11.89
CA SER A 135 1.47 1.92 11.28
C SER A 135 0.01 1.84 10.84
N ALA A 136 -0.36 0.80 10.09
CA ALA A 136 -1.73 0.62 9.62
C ALA A 136 -2.73 0.45 10.78
N PHE A 137 -2.34 -0.27 11.85
CA PHE A 137 -3.16 -0.38 13.06
C PHE A 137 -3.38 0.98 13.73
N LEU A 138 -2.31 1.74 13.99
CA LEU A 138 -2.40 3.02 14.70
C LEU A 138 -3.20 4.06 13.89
N VAL A 139 -2.94 4.14 12.59
CA VAL A 139 -3.67 5.05 11.71
C VAL A 139 -5.15 4.66 11.65
N THR A 140 -5.45 3.37 11.46
CA THR A 140 -6.83 2.89 11.44
C THR A 140 -7.54 3.16 12.76
N GLN A 141 -6.90 2.99 13.92
CA GLN A 141 -7.52 3.31 15.22
C GLN A 141 -7.99 4.76 15.31
N VAL A 142 -7.22 5.71 14.79
CA VAL A 142 -7.55 7.14 14.88
C VAL A 142 -8.60 7.53 13.83
N PHE A 143 -8.40 7.12 12.58
CA PHE A 143 -9.27 7.55 11.49
C PHE A 143 -10.62 6.83 11.49
N ALA A 144 -10.64 5.52 11.78
CA ALA A 144 -11.87 4.75 11.79
C ALA A 144 -12.81 5.13 12.96
N GLU A 145 -12.29 5.68 14.07
CA GLU A 145 -13.13 6.19 15.16
C GLU A 145 -14.13 7.23 14.64
N GLY A 146 -13.68 8.13 13.76
CA GLY A 146 -14.58 9.11 13.12
C GLY A 146 -15.59 8.45 12.17
N MET A 147 -15.24 7.36 11.51
CA MET A 147 -16.07 6.66 10.53
C MET A 147 -17.19 5.82 11.18
N VAL A 148 -17.09 5.46 12.46
CA VAL A 148 -18.03 4.53 13.13
C VAL A 148 -19.48 4.99 13.02
N LYS A 149 -19.75 6.30 12.98
CA LYS A 149 -21.11 6.85 12.93
C LYS A 149 -21.61 7.12 11.51
N THR A 150 -20.71 7.29 10.56
CA THR A 150 -21.02 7.74 9.20
C THR A 150 -20.86 6.65 8.16
N GLY A 151 -20.20 5.56 8.51
CA GLY A 151 -19.69 4.60 7.55
C GLY A 151 -18.38 5.07 6.93
N GLY A 152 -17.80 4.27 6.04
CA GLY A 152 -16.58 4.62 5.35
C GLY A 152 -15.93 3.44 4.63
N ASN A 153 -14.73 3.67 4.14
CA ASN A 153 -13.98 2.67 3.39
C ASN A 153 -12.50 2.70 3.77
N ILE A 154 -11.93 1.54 4.05
CA ILE A 154 -10.52 1.38 4.39
C ILE A 154 -9.88 0.52 3.30
N ILE A 155 -8.80 1.01 2.69
CA ILE A 155 -8.02 0.29 1.69
C ILE A 155 -6.59 0.15 2.20
N ASN A 156 -6.16 -1.09 2.42
CA ASN A 156 -4.81 -1.40 2.83
C ASN A 156 -3.94 -1.76 1.62
N ILE A 157 -2.68 -1.35 1.63
CA ILE A 157 -1.72 -1.78 0.60
C ILE A 157 -0.96 -2.99 1.12
N SER A 158 -1.39 -4.17 0.64
CA SER A 158 -0.73 -5.44 0.87
C SER A 158 0.41 -5.65 -0.16
N SER A 159 0.63 -6.86 -0.59
CA SER A 159 1.59 -7.23 -1.64
C SER A 159 1.28 -8.65 -2.12
N MET A 160 1.66 -9.00 -3.34
CA MET A 160 1.66 -10.40 -3.79
C MET A 160 2.53 -11.29 -2.89
N ASN A 161 3.49 -10.69 -2.13
CA ASN A 161 4.30 -11.39 -1.13
C ASN A 161 3.49 -11.97 0.02
N ALA A 162 2.27 -11.49 0.26
CA ALA A 162 1.35 -12.08 1.22
C ALA A 162 0.86 -13.48 0.78
N TYR A 163 0.83 -13.73 -0.52
CA TYR A 163 0.41 -15.02 -1.13
C TYR A 163 1.61 -15.91 -1.46
N ARG A 164 2.68 -15.32 -1.98
CA ARG A 164 3.90 -15.99 -2.43
C ARG A 164 5.11 -15.27 -1.86
N PRO A 165 5.67 -15.74 -0.72
CA PRO A 165 6.79 -15.07 -0.08
C PRO A 165 8.02 -15.09 -1.00
N LEU A 166 8.65 -13.93 -1.17
CA LEU A 166 9.91 -13.84 -1.88
C LEU A 166 11.06 -14.34 -1.00
N THR A 167 12.01 -15.01 -1.60
CA THR A 167 13.07 -15.76 -0.93
C THR A 167 13.97 -14.92 -0.01
N LYS A 168 14.25 -13.67 -0.35
CA LYS A 168 15.26 -12.85 0.35
C LYS A 168 14.71 -11.93 1.45
N ILE A 169 13.39 -11.78 1.54
CA ILE A 169 12.73 -10.75 2.38
C ILE A 169 11.66 -11.34 3.30
N PRO A 170 12.06 -12.22 4.25
CA PRO A 170 11.10 -12.94 5.09
C PRO A 170 10.24 -12.01 5.94
N ALA A 171 10.84 -10.96 6.52
CA ALA A 171 10.12 -10.00 7.36
C ALA A 171 9.03 -9.25 6.60
N TYR A 172 9.34 -8.76 5.39
CA TYR A 172 8.39 -8.03 4.56
C TYR A 172 7.22 -8.93 4.12
N SER A 173 7.52 -10.16 3.68
CA SER A 173 6.48 -11.11 3.28
C SER A 173 5.54 -11.45 4.44
N ALA A 174 6.08 -11.70 5.63
CA ALA A 174 5.29 -11.95 6.83
C ALA A 174 4.44 -10.73 7.24
N ALA A 175 5.01 -9.51 7.19
CA ALA A 175 4.28 -8.29 7.50
C ALA A 175 3.12 -8.05 6.52
N LYS A 176 3.33 -8.27 5.23
CA LYS A 176 2.25 -8.12 4.22
C LYS A 176 1.18 -9.20 4.31
N ALA A 177 1.54 -10.42 4.73
CA ALA A 177 0.54 -11.44 5.10
C ALA A 177 -0.27 -11.00 6.33
N GLY A 178 0.38 -10.37 7.32
CA GLY A 178 -0.28 -9.76 8.48
C GLY A 178 -1.29 -8.68 8.06
N ILE A 179 -0.96 -7.81 7.12
CA ILE A 179 -1.88 -6.80 6.58
C ILE A 179 -3.07 -7.44 5.87
N SER A 180 -2.86 -8.50 5.10
CA SER A 180 -3.96 -9.23 4.44
C SER A 180 -4.93 -9.82 5.46
N ASN A 181 -4.42 -10.44 6.53
CA ASN A 181 -5.26 -10.95 7.62
C ASN A 181 -5.94 -9.83 8.40
N PHE A 182 -5.23 -8.74 8.70
CA PHE A 182 -5.80 -7.57 9.37
C PHE A 182 -6.94 -6.94 8.56
N THR A 183 -6.83 -6.88 7.24
CA THR A 183 -7.89 -6.42 6.34
C THR A 183 -9.17 -7.24 6.52
N GLN A 184 -9.06 -8.56 6.59
CA GLN A 184 -10.20 -9.46 6.80
C GLN A 184 -10.83 -9.26 8.18
N TRP A 185 -10.00 -9.11 9.22
CA TRP A 185 -10.47 -8.84 10.57
C TRP A 185 -11.23 -7.52 10.66
N LEU A 186 -10.69 -6.44 10.09
CA LEU A 186 -11.33 -5.12 10.05
C LEU A 186 -12.69 -5.18 9.31
N ALA A 187 -12.73 -5.89 8.18
CA ALA A 187 -13.95 -6.03 7.38
C ALA A 187 -15.10 -6.65 8.19
N VAL A 188 -14.81 -7.67 8.98
CA VAL A 188 -15.81 -8.32 9.85
C VAL A 188 -16.16 -7.42 11.04
N HIS A 189 -15.14 -6.84 11.69
CA HIS A 189 -15.31 -6.06 12.90
C HIS A 189 -16.12 -4.78 12.67
N PHE A 190 -15.89 -4.10 11.56
CA PHE A 190 -16.52 -2.82 11.24
C PHE A 190 -17.76 -2.93 10.34
N ALA A 191 -18.13 -4.12 9.87
CA ALA A 191 -19.33 -4.30 9.04
C ALA A 191 -20.62 -3.71 9.65
N PRO A 192 -20.88 -3.86 10.97
CA PRO A 192 -22.07 -3.25 11.59
C PRO A 192 -22.07 -1.71 11.56
N CYS A 193 -20.90 -1.09 11.38
CA CYS A 193 -20.76 0.36 11.26
C CYS A 193 -20.78 0.83 9.79
N ASN A 194 -21.11 -0.06 8.85
CA ASN A 194 -21.09 0.23 7.43
C ASN A 194 -19.72 0.74 6.92
N ILE A 195 -18.64 0.20 7.48
CA ILE A 195 -17.27 0.45 7.03
C ILE A 195 -16.78 -0.79 6.28
N ARG A 196 -16.45 -0.62 5.00
CA ARG A 196 -15.80 -1.65 4.19
C ARG A 196 -14.30 -1.63 4.41
N CYS A 197 -13.66 -2.79 4.38
CA CYS A 197 -12.21 -2.88 4.43
C CYS A 197 -11.71 -3.89 3.41
N ASN A 198 -10.87 -3.43 2.48
CA ASN A 198 -10.27 -4.25 1.44
C ASN A 198 -8.78 -3.97 1.30
N ALA A 199 -8.07 -4.76 0.52
CA ALA A 199 -6.67 -4.50 0.22
C ALA A 199 -6.36 -4.70 -1.27
N ILE A 200 -5.41 -3.91 -1.76
CA ILE A 200 -4.75 -4.13 -3.04
C ILE A 200 -3.41 -4.81 -2.74
N ALA A 201 -3.08 -5.84 -3.50
CA ALA A 201 -1.82 -6.57 -3.39
C ALA A 201 -1.00 -6.41 -4.69
N PRO A 202 -0.19 -5.33 -4.81
CA PRO A 202 0.63 -5.09 -5.97
C PRO A 202 1.66 -6.20 -6.20
N GLY A 203 1.89 -6.53 -7.48
CA GLY A 203 2.99 -7.37 -7.94
C GLY A 203 4.30 -6.59 -8.06
N PHE A 204 4.98 -6.80 -9.18
CA PHE A 204 6.22 -6.08 -9.48
C PHE A 204 5.96 -4.88 -10.39
N PHE A 205 6.26 -3.70 -9.86
CA PHE A 205 6.17 -2.41 -10.52
C PHE A 205 7.56 -1.77 -10.51
N VAL A 206 7.97 -1.18 -11.62
CA VAL A 206 9.25 -0.47 -11.67
C VAL A 206 9.09 0.90 -11.03
N THR A 207 9.89 1.16 -10.01
CA THR A 207 9.94 2.43 -9.30
C THR A 207 11.38 2.93 -9.25
N ASN A 208 11.58 4.20 -8.94
CA ASN A 208 12.93 4.75 -8.78
C ASN A 208 13.71 4.02 -7.65
N GLN A 209 13.02 3.53 -6.63
CA GLN A 209 13.62 2.83 -5.49
C GLN A 209 14.16 1.44 -5.88
N ASN A 210 13.52 0.74 -6.82
CA ASN A 210 13.87 -0.62 -7.18
C ASN A 210 14.53 -0.74 -8.56
N ARG A 211 14.62 0.34 -9.33
CA ARG A 211 15.16 0.33 -10.69
C ARG A 211 16.57 -0.27 -10.76
N GLY A 212 17.46 0.12 -9.84
CA GLY A 212 18.83 -0.43 -9.77
C GLY A 212 18.91 -1.91 -9.37
N LEU A 213 17.84 -2.48 -8.80
CA LEU A 213 17.76 -3.92 -8.54
C LEU A 213 17.24 -4.71 -9.75
N LEU A 214 16.61 -4.03 -10.71
CA LEU A 214 15.95 -4.63 -11.86
C LEU A 214 16.73 -4.44 -13.15
N TYR A 215 17.47 -3.34 -13.28
CA TYR A 215 18.23 -3.00 -14.48
C TYR A 215 19.66 -2.63 -14.11
N ASN A 216 20.59 -3.06 -14.94
CA ASN A 216 22.01 -2.67 -14.89
C ASN A 216 22.15 -1.20 -15.34
N GLU A 217 23.34 -0.60 -15.15
CA GLU A 217 23.64 0.78 -15.57
C GLU A 217 23.48 1.00 -17.08
N ASP A 218 23.73 -0.04 -17.89
CA ASP A 218 23.54 -0.04 -19.33
C ASP A 218 22.08 -0.23 -19.78
N GLY A 219 21.14 -0.33 -18.83
CA GLY A 219 19.70 -0.55 -19.06
C GLY A 219 19.31 -2.00 -19.35
N THR A 220 20.26 -2.94 -19.34
CA THR A 220 19.94 -4.37 -19.51
C THR A 220 19.29 -4.94 -18.26
N PRO A 221 18.37 -5.93 -18.39
CA PRO A 221 17.74 -6.59 -17.24
C PRO A 221 18.76 -7.33 -16.37
N THR A 222 18.65 -7.22 -15.05
CA THR A 222 19.42 -8.05 -14.12
C THR A 222 18.94 -9.51 -14.14
N ALA A 223 19.75 -10.44 -13.61
CA ALA A 223 19.32 -11.83 -13.41
C ALA A 223 18.05 -11.92 -12.54
N ARG A 224 17.86 -10.98 -11.58
CA ARG A 224 16.64 -10.87 -10.78
C ARG A 224 15.43 -10.57 -11.64
N THR A 225 15.54 -9.63 -12.57
CA THR A 225 14.48 -9.31 -13.55
C THR A 225 14.09 -10.53 -14.37
N GLY A 226 15.07 -11.28 -14.87
CA GLY A 226 14.82 -12.52 -15.61
C GLY A 226 13.98 -13.53 -14.81
N LYS A 227 14.31 -13.74 -13.53
CA LYS A 227 13.53 -14.63 -12.64
C LYS A 227 12.11 -14.11 -12.40
N ILE A 228 11.94 -12.82 -12.14
CA ILE A 228 10.64 -12.19 -11.92
C ILE A 228 9.75 -12.36 -13.15
N LEU A 229 10.26 -12.00 -14.34
CA LEU A 229 9.48 -12.10 -15.58
C LEU A 229 9.21 -13.55 -15.97
N ALA A 230 10.13 -14.49 -15.69
CA ALA A 230 9.87 -15.91 -15.90
C ALA A 230 8.71 -16.42 -15.04
N ALA A 231 8.60 -15.94 -13.81
CA ALA A 231 7.53 -16.30 -12.87
C ALA A 231 6.25 -15.47 -13.04
N THR A 232 6.25 -14.40 -13.84
CA THR A 232 5.07 -13.58 -14.13
C THR A 232 4.43 -14.03 -15.44
N PRO A 233 3.21 -14.61 -15.46
CA PRO A 233 2.57 -15.09 -16.70
C PRO A 233 2.45 -14.02 -17.79
N MET A 234 2.13 -12.76 -17.44
CA MET A 234 2.03 -11.65 -18.41
C MET A 234 3.39 -11.18 -18.94
N LYS A 235 4.53 -11.71 -18.46
CA LYS A 235 5.90 -11.46 -18.96
C LYS A 235 6.31 -9.99 -19.00
N LYS A 236 5.71 -9.16 -18.19
CA LYS A 236 6.01 -7.73 -18.04
C LYS A 236 5.94 -7.30 -16.58
N PHE A 237 6.53 -6.18 -16.26
CA PHE A 237 6.23 -5.43 -15.04
C PHE A 237 4.91 -4.69 -15.20
N GLY A 238 4.22 -4.45 -14.09
CA GLY A 238 3.07 -3.54 -14.08
C GLY A 238 3.53 -2.07 -14.16
N GLU A 239 2.69 -1.26 -14.77
CA GLU A 239 2.75 0.20 -14.67
C GLU A 239 1.85 0.66 -13.53
N ILE A 240 2.18 1.78 -12.86
CA ILE A 240 1.39 2.23 -11.70
C ILE A 240 -0.08 2.47 -12.08
N SER A 241 -0.34 2.90 -13.31
CA SER A 241 -1.69 3.03 -13.87
C SER A 241 -2.51 1.73 -13.85
N ASP A 242 -1.86 0.55 -13.88
CA ASP A 242 -2.55 -0.75 -13.78
C ASP A 242 -3.22 -0.95 -12.41
N LEU A 243 -2.80 -0.21 -11.37
CA LEU A 243 -3.39 -0.25 -10.02
C LEU A 243 -4.61 0.66 -9.88
N ILE A 244 -4.70 1.72 -10.69
CA ILE A 244 -5.70 2.79 -10.53
C ILE A 244 -7.12 2.27 -10.71
N GLY A 245 -7.36 1.41 -11.72
CA GLY A 245 -8.69 0.84 -11.94
C GLY A 245 -9.20 0.05 -10.73
N CYS A 246 -8.32 -0.75 -10.10
CA CYS A 246 -8.67 -1.49 -8.89
C CYS A 246 -8.94 -0.55 -7.70
N LEU A 247 -8.11 0.48 -7.52
CA LEU A 247 -8.30 1.49 -6.48
C LEU A 247 -9.66 2.18 -6.62
N LEU A 248 -9.94 2.78 -7.77
CA LEU A 248 -11.15 3.55 -8.00
C LEU A 248 -12.41 2.69 -7.88
N TRP A 249 -12.36 1.44 -8.37
CA TRP A 249 -13.44 0.49 -8.17
C TRP A 249 -13.71 0.24 -6.67
N LEU A 250 -12.68 0.03 -5.86
CA LEU A 250 -12.83 -0.16 -4.42
C LEU A 250 -13.32 1.11 -3.71
N CYS A 251 -12.98 2.30 -4.21
CA CYS A 251 -13.42 3.57 -3.64
C CYS A 251 -14.90 3.87 -3.91
N SER A 252 -15.48 3.35 -5.00
CA SER A 252 -16.87 3.59 -5.35
C SER A 252 -17.82 2.66 -4.61
N ASP A 253 -18.76 3.23 -3.84
CA ASP A 253 -19.80 2.45 -3.17
C ASP A 253 -20.83 1.88 -4.16
N GLU A 254 -21.07 2.56 -5.29
CA GLU A 254 -21.95 2.03 -6.35
C GLU A 254 -21.36 0.83 -7.04
N ALA A 255 -20.02 0.80 -7.22
CA ALA A 255 -19.34 -0.28 -7.95
C ALA A 255 -18.94 -1.46 -7.04
N SER A 256 -18.63 -1.20 -5.77
CA SER A 256 -18.07 -2.20 -4.86
C SER A 256 -18.70 -2.21 -3.45
N GLY A 257 -19.87 -1.62 -3.27
CA GLY A 257 -20.51 -1.47 -1.95
C GLY A 257 -20.79 -2.79 -1.20
N PHE A 258 -20.84 -3.93 -1.89
CA PHE A 258 -20.96 -5.26 -1.27
C PHE A 258 -19.65 -6.05 -1.20
N VAL A 259 -18.52 -5.37 -1.45
CA VAL A 259 -17.17 -5.97 -1.42
C VAL A 259 -16.46 -5.51 -0.15
N THR A 260 -16.19 -6.45 0.76
CA THR A 260 -15.41 -6.22 1.97
C THR A 260 -14.64 -7.49 2.35
N GLY A 261 -13.46 -7.35 2.96
CA GLY A 261 -12.60 -8.45 3.39
C GLY A 261 -11.78 -9.08 2.27
N THR A 262 -11.77 -8.51 1.06
CA THR A 262 -10.99 -9.05 -0.04
C THR A 262 -9.58 -8.45 -0.10
N VAL A 263 -8.64 -9.24 -0.62
CA VAL A 263 -7.29 -8.81 -0.96
C VAL A 263 -7.09 -9.11 -2.44
N ILE A 264 -6.91 -8.09 -3.26
CA ILE A 264 -6.93 -8.20 -4.72
C ILE A 264 -5.51 -8.14 -5.27
N PRO A 265 -4.97 -9.24 -5.81
CA PRO A 265 -3.69 -9.21 -6.50
C PRO A 265 -3.81 -8.43 -7.82
N VAL A 266 -2.90 -7.48 -8.04
CA VAL A 266 -2.68 -6.81 -9.31
C VAL A 266 -1.22 -7.05 -9.67
N ASP A 267 -0.92 -8.21 -10.27
CA ASP A 267 0.45 -8.77 -10.29
C ASP A 267 0.81 -9.52 -11.59
N GLY A 268 0.02 -9.38 -12.63
CA GLY A 268 0.27 -10.06 -13.91
C GLY A 268 0.19 -11.58 -13.83
N GLY A 269 -0.49 -12.11 -12.79
CA GLY A 269 -0.67 -13.54 -12.55
C GLY A 269 0.44 -14.18 -11.72
N PHE A 270 1.37 -13.40 -11.16
CA PHE A 270 2.50 -13.93 -10.39
C PHE A 270 2.06 -14.81 -9.22
N SER A 271 1.10 -14.35 -8.41
CA SER A 271 0.62 -15.11 -7.24
C SER A 271 -0.17 -16.37 -7.60
N ALA A 272 -0.74 -16.42 -8.80
CA ALA A 272 -1.51 -17.58 -9.30
C ALA A 272 -0.62 -18.65 -9.93
N TYR A 273 0.60 -18.31 -10.36
CA TYR A 273 1.47 -19.19 -11.13
C TYR A 273 2.10 -20.27 -10.25
N SER A 274 1.89 -21.54 -10.58
CA SER A 274 2.42 -22.70 -9.86
C SER A 274 3.81 -23.14 -10.31
N GLY A 275 4.29 -22.64 -11.44
CA GLY A 275 5.60 -23.00 -12.00
C GLY A 275 5.58 -24.17 -13.00
N VAL A 276 4.40 -24.75 -13.29
CA VAL A 276 4.19 -25.85 -14.24
C VAL A 276 3.04 -25.55 -15.19
#